data_9e539be7fb90364e04ba06d7e0851465
#
_entry.id   9e539be7fb90364e04ba06d7e0851465
#
_cell.length_a   1.000
_cell.length_b   1.000
_cell.length_c   1.000
_cell.angle_alpha   90.00
_cell.angle_beta   90.00
_cell.angle_gamma   90.00
#
_symmetry.space_group_name_H-M   'P 1'
#
loop_
_entity.id
_entity.type
_entity.pdbx_description
1 polymer ?
#
loop_
_entity_poly.entity_id
_entity_poly.type
_entity_poly.pdbx_seq_one_letter_code
_entity_poly.pdbx_strand_id
1 'polypeptide(L)'
;MTNKGFEAKSSPARTCLCGLLALLSSLIPVLLFILLFFGLTPFHCFAADSFSMDGGLFVSVRDVGQGLAVYCECDGHAMLYDGGGRDTSAELVAFLRERGISHLDLAVVSHYDDDHVAGVIGALHVFGCDLILAPDYIGNTTIYTSFRQLVEEKGIPCEAPAVGNVYPLGTARIETLGPEGFLAEEENDRCPALRVCYGDTALIRCGDAQAAEEEAIARGWMTPRADVYVVNHHGSASSSTSAFLDRVDPAYAVISCGEGNDYGHPAASVMERLGGRGIRIWRTDKQGDISFVMDGEVVRFSCESTTDLSPGVPIVGTDGEKTGTDTGEDLKVRYICNFKTFIFHRPDCEMVSKMSEKNKIYSPESREALLSLGYKACGICRP
;
A
#
# COMPACT_ATOMS: atom_id res chain seq x y z
N MET A 1 58.13 -56.60 -73.19
CA MET A 1 57.37 -55.40 -73.63
C MET A 1 56.12 -55.33 -72.81
N THR A 2 56.17 -54.76 -71.67
CA THR A 2 55.04 -54.71 -70.70
C THR A 2 54.78 -53.30 -70.28
N ASN A 3 53.60 -52.83 -70.62
CA ASN A 3 53.08 -51.50 -70.29
C ASN A 3 52.54 -51.56 -68.86
N LYS A 4 53.06 -50.79 -67.92
CA LYS A 4 52.54 -50.66 -66.56
C LYS A 4 51.67 -49.43 -66.52
N GLY A 5 50.40 -49.65 -66.24
CA GLY A 5 49.40 -48.60 -65.98
C GLY A 5 49.69 -47.93 -64.63
N PHE A 6 49.54 -46.61 -64.58
CA PHE A 6 49.69 -45.80 -63.41
C PHE A 6 48.25 -45.53 -62.80
N GLU A 7 47.97 -46.17 -61.67
CA GLU A 7 46.79 -45.88 -60.90
C GLU A 7 46.98 -44.63 -60.03
N ALA A 8 46.19 -43.60 -60.24
CA ALA A 8 46.22 -42.45 -59.41
C ALA A 8 45.32 -42.67 -58.16
N LYS A 9 45.96 -42.75 -56.98
CA LYS A 9 45.28 -42.81 -55.69
C LYS A 9 44.69 -41.45 -55.39
N SER A 10 43.33 -41.35 -55.32
CA SER A 10 42.65 -40.20 -54.84
C SER A 10 42.82 -39.99 -53.32
N SER A 11 43.28 -38.80 -52.91
CA SER A 11 43.59 -38.44 -51.53
C SER A 11 42.25 -38.26 -50.72
N PRO A 12 42.14 -38.83 -49.49
CA PRO A 12 40.98 -38.75 -48.65
C PRO A 12 40.67 -37.35 -48.16
N ALA A 13 41.54 -36.37 -48.35
CA ALA A 13 41.34 -34.99 -47.92
C ALA A 13 40.31 -34.18 -48.77
N ARG A 14 40.08 -34.60 -50.03
CA ARG A 14 39.12 -33.89 -50.92
C ARG A 14 37.65 -34.27 -50.65
N THR A 15 37.38 -35.46 -50.15
CA THR A 15 36.03 -35.93 -49.84
C THR A 15 35.50 -35.33 -48.55
N CYS A 16 36.32 -34.98 -47.60
CA CYS A 16 35.93 -34.35 -46.35
C CYS A 16 35.56 -32.88 -46.53
N LEU A 17 36.23 -32.16 -47.43
CA LEU A 17 35.99 -30.74 -47.68
C LEU A 17 34.69 -30.49 -48.45
N CYS A 18 34.30 -31.38 -49.37
CA CYS A 18 33.04 -31.28 -50.09
C CYS A 18 31.82 -31.59 -49.21
N GLY A 19 31.94 -32.50 -48.21
CA GLY A 19 30.90 -32.79 -47.23
C GLY A 19 30.65 -31.64 -46.28
N LEU A 20 31.75 -30.96 -45.85
CA LEU A 20 31.63 -29.81 -44.96
C LEU A 20 31.02 -28.57 -45.64
N LEU A 21 31.34 -28.34 -46.92
CA LEU A 21 30.76 -27.27 -47.72
C LEU A 21 29.28 -27.51 -48.05
N ALA A 22 28.86 -28.76 -48.26
CA ALA A 22 27.47 -29.12 -48.48
C ALA A 22 26.60 -28.96 -47.21
N LEU A 23 27.16 -29.27 -46.02
CA LEU A 23 26.48 -29.04 -44.74
C LEU A 23 26.37 -27.55 -44.40
N LEU A 24 27.40 -26.77 -44.68
CA LEU A 24 27.36 -25.31 -44.49
C LEU A 24 26.36 -24.63 -45.44
N SER A 25 26.27 -25.08 -46.70
CA SER A 25 25.30 -24.52 -47.66
C SER A 25 23.85 -24.84 -47.36
N SER A 26 23.55 -25.91 -46.62
CA SER A 26 22.19 -26.24 -46.16
C SER A 26 21.78 -25.55 -44.86
N LEU A 27 22.73 -25.13 -44.02
CA LEU A 27 22.48 -24.41 -42.78
C LEU A 27 22.30 -22.88 -42.98
N ILE A 28 22.95 -22.33 -44.01
CA ILE A 28 22.84 -20.88 -44.30
C ILE A 28 21.39 -20.44 -44.60
N PRO A 29 20.57 -21.12 -45.43
CA PRO A 29 19.21 -20.69 -45.67
C PRO A 29 18.30 -20.88 -44.42
N VAL A 30 18.56 -21.86 -43.56
CA VAL A 30 17.84 -22.06 -42.33
C VAL A 30 18.19 -20.96 -41.31
N LEU A 31 19.44 -20.58 -41.20
CA LEU A 31 19.88 -19.47 -40.37
C LEU A 31 19.36 -18.14 -40.89
N LEU A 32 19.35 -17.93 -42.22
CA LEU A 32 18.77 -16.75 -42.85
C LEU A 32 17.24 -16.67 -42.64
N PHE A 33 16.55 -17.81 -42.70
CA PHE A 33 15.12 -17.90 -42.44
C PHE A 33 14.79 -17.58 -40.97
N ILE A 34 15.59 -18.08 -40.05
CA ILE A 34 15.49 -17.76 -38.60
C ILE A 34 15.78 -16.27 -38.37
N LEU A 35 16.80 -15.69 -38.99
CA LEU A 35 17.11 -14.26 -38.90
C LEU A 35 16.09 -13.38 -39.57
N LEU A 36 15.48 -13.79 -40.68
CA LEU A 36 14.45 -13.04 -41.37
C LEU A 36 13.06 -13.14 -40.69
N PHE A 37 12.73 -14.27 -40.06
CA PHE A 37 11.46 -14.45 -39.35
C PHE A 37 11.49 -14.02 -37.89
N PHE A 38 12.62 -14.15 -37.20
CA PHE A 38 12.78 -13.75 -35.79
C PHE A 38 13.55 -12.45 -35.59
N GLY A 39 14.31 -12.02 -36.60
CA GLY A 39 15.07 -10.75 -36.57
C GLY A 39 14.31 -9.52 -37.09
N LEU A 40 13.11 -9.69 -37.67
CA LEU A 40 12.24 -8.60 -38.15
C LEU A 40 10.94 -8.44 -37.35
N THR A 41 10.69 -9.25 -36.35
CA THR A 41 9.81 -8.80 -35.29
C THR A 41 10.63 -7.79 -34.51
N PRO A 42 10.22 -6.51 -34.43
CA PRO A 42 10.75 -5.70 -33.36
C PRO A 42 10.42 -6.49 -32.09
N PHE A 43 11.44 -6.97 -31.37
CA PHE A 43 11.30 -7.10 -29.95
C PHE A 43 10.86 -5.71 -29.53
N HIS A 44 9.55 -5.47 -29.48
CA HIS A 44 9.04 -4.52 -28.57
C HIS A 44 9.45 -5.09 -27.21
N CYS A 45 10.67 -4.74 -26.81
CA CYS A 45 10.92 -4.49 -25.43
C CYS A 45 9.79 -3.49 -25.11
N PHE A 46 8.68 -3.97 -24.56
CA PHE A 46 7.91 -3.15 -23.67
C PHE A 46 8.96 -2.74 -22.63
N ALA A 47 9.64 -1.61 -22.87
CA ALA A 47 10.15 -0.84 -21.79
C ALA A 47 8.94 -0.82 -20.86
N ALA A 48 9.06 -1.45 -19.69
CA ALA A 48 8.16 -1.19 -18.60
C ALA A 48 8.12 0.33 -18.59
N ASP A 49 6.99 0.90 -19.01
CA ASP A 49 6.80 2.35 -19.01
C ASP A 49 7.27 2.72 -17.62
N SER A 50 8.37 3.43 -17.54
CA SER A 50 8.93 3.80 -16.24
C SER A 50 7.80 4.53 -15.57
N PHE A 51 7.26 3.95 -14.49
CA PHE A 51 6.15 4.49 -13.73
C PHE A 51 6.59 5.91 -13.34
N SER A 52 6.25 6.89 -14.20
CA SER A 52 6.58 8.28 -13.98
C SER A 52 5.57 8.84 -13.02
N MET A 53 6.06 9.42 -11.94
CA MET A 53 5.24 10.13 -10.96
C MET A 53 5.08 11.62 -11.33
N ASP A 54 5.59 12.02 -12.50
CA ASP A 54 5.54 13.40 -12.97
C ASP A 54 4.15 13.71 -13.55
N GLY A 55 3.44 14.61 -12.88
CA GLY A 55 2.15 15.15 -13.31
C GLY A 55 0.96 14.25 -12.99
N GLY A 56 0.15 14.67 -12.02
CA GLY A 56 -1.04 13.95 -11.59
C GLY A 56 -1.14 13.80 -10.08
N LEU A 57 -2.17 13.10 -9.65
CA LEU A 57 -2.35 12.69 -8.27
C LEU A 57 -1.67 11.34 -8.05
N PHE A 58 -0.58 11.34 -7.30
CA PHE A 58 0.06 10.12 -6.82
C PHE A 58 -0.67 9.60 -5.59
N VAL A 59 -0.91 8.29 -5.55
CA VAL A 59 -1.53 7.60 -4.41
C VAL A 59 -0.72 6.37 -4.05
N SER A 60 -0.51 6.14 -2.75
CA SER A 60 0.08 4.91 -2.22
C SER A 60 -0.76 4.38 -1.07
N VAL A 61 -1.30 3.17 -1.23
CA VAL A 61 -1.89 2.38 -0.15
C VAL A 61 -0.78 1.52 0.42
N ARG A 62 -0.42 1.78 1.67
CA ARG A 62 0.73 1.15 2.32
C ARG A 62 0.37 -0.22 2.87
N ASP A 63 1.30 -1.14 2.79
CA ASP A 63 1.22 -2.39 3.55
C ASP A 63 1.56 -2.09 5.02
N VAL A 64 0.53 -1.99 5.81
CA VAL A 64 0.62 -1.77 7.27
C VAL A 64 0.12 -2.99 8.05
N GLY A 65 0.13 -4.16 7.40
CA GLY A 65 -0.51 -5.34 7.95
C GLY A 65 -2.02 -5.17 8.03
N GLN A 66 -2.63 -5.63 9.13
CA GLN A 66 -4.05 -5.36 9.38
C GLN A 66 -4.20 -3.91 9.82
N GLY A 67 -4.81 -3.09 8.97
CA GLY A 67 -4.95 -1.65 9.16
C GLY A 67 -4.99 -0.89 7.84
N LEU A 68 -4.89 0.43 7.92
CA LEU A 68 -4.94 1.29 6.76
C LEU A 68 -3.99 2.47 6.86
N ALA A 69 -3.30 2.74 5.75
CA ALA A 69 -2.62 4.01 5.51
C ALA A 69 -2.66 4.32 4.01
N VAL A 70 -3.22 5.48 3.67
CA VAL A 70 -3.28 5.96 2.28
C VAL A 70 -2.62 7.33 2.20
N TYR A 71 -1.58 7.42 1.40
CA TYR A 71 -0.89 8.65 1.09
C TYR A 71 -1.31 9.17 -0.26
N CYS A 72 -1.59 10.46 -0.37
CA CYS A 72 -1.87 11.16 -1.62
C CYS A 72 -0.98 12.38 -1.76
N GLU A 73 -0.46 12.61 -2.97
CA GLU A 73 0.39 13.77 -3.29
C GLU A 73 0.01 14.35 -4.65
N CYS A 74 -0.17 15.66 -4.70
CA CYS A 74 -0.46 16.40 -5.92
C CYS A 74 0.21 17.77 -5.87
N ASP A 75 1.01 18.12 -6.90
CA ASP A 75 1.68 19.43 -7.03
C ASP A 75 2.51 19.83 -5.80
N GLY A 76 3.11 18.87 -5.10
CA GLY A 76 3.89 19.11 -3.89
C GLY A 76 3.08 19.28 -2.61
N HIS A 77 1.75 19.09 -2.67
CA HIS A 77 0.84 19.04 -1.53
C HIS A 77 0.58 17.60 -1.12
N ALA A 78 0.54 17.32 0.18
CA ALA A 78 0.49 15.97 0.72
C ALA A 78 -0.68 15.76 1.70
N MET A 79 -1.39 14.65 1.51
CA MET A 79 -2.43 14.16 2.42
C MET A 79 -2.08 12.75 2.92
N LEU A 80 -2.30 12.52 4.20
CA LEU A 80 -2.28 11.21 4.81
C LEU A 80 -3.68 10.86 5.33
N TYR A 81 -4.29 9.78 4.84
CA TYR A 81 -5.55 9.23 5.35
C TYR A 81 -5.22 7.95 6.12
N ASP A 82 -5.41 7.95 7.44
CA ASP A 82 -4.96 6.95 8.39
C ASP A 82 -3.45 6.68 8.31
N GLY A 83 -2.92 5.87 9.19
CA GLY A 83 -1.48 5.66 9.28
C GLY A 83 -1.06 4.25 9.65
N GLY A 84 -2.01 3.31 9.72
CA GLY A 84 -1.73 1.96 10.20
C GLY A 84 -1.49 1.88 11.70
N GLY A 85 -1.04 0.72 12.13
CA GLY A 85 -0.79 0.39 13.52
C GLY A 85 0.54 0.94 14.07
N ARG A 86 0.79 0.64 15.34
CA ARG A 86 2.02 1.07 16.03
C ARG A 86 3.26 0.45 15.43
N ASP A 87 3.15 -0.81 15.05
CA ASP A 87 4.29 -1.60 14.59
C ASP A 87 4.82 -1.10 13.24
N THR A 88 3.96 -0.51 12.41
CA THR A 88 4.29 0.04 11.09
C THR A 88 4.47 1.55 11.07
N SER A 89 4.21 2.24 12.19
CA SER A 89 4.32 3.71 12.28
C SER A 89 5.70 4.25 11.91
N ALA A 90 6.77 3.55 12.26
CA ALA A 90 8.14 3.96 11.93
C ALA A 90 8.41 3.86 10.43
N GLU A 91 7.89 2.81 9.78
CA GLU A 91 8.01 2.58 8.34
C GLU A 91 7.24 3.64 7.55
N LEU A 92 6.04 4.01 8.01
CA LEU A 92 5.28 5.11 7.43
C LEU A 92 6.06 6.44 7.51
N VAL A 93 6.66 6.74 8.66
CA VAL A 93 7.50 7.95 8.84
C VAL A 93 8.71 7.92 7.91
N ALA A 94 9.35 6.76 7.73
CA ALA A 94 10.47 6.60 6.81
C ALA A 94 10.03 6.86 5.37
N PHE A 95 8.92 6.26 4.94
CA PHE A 95 8.33 6.47 3.61
C PHE A 95 8.04 7.96 3.34
N LEU A 96 7.39 8.66 4.27
CA LEU A 96 7.10 10.09 4.11
C LEU A 96 8.37 10.92 3.95
N ARG A 97 9.44 10.57 4.68
CA ARG A 97 10.76 11.21 4.52
C ARG A 97 11.41 10.93 3.17
N GLU A 98 11.37 9.68 2.71
CA GLU A 98 11.88 9.30 1.39
C GLU A 98 11.15 10.03 0.27
N ARG A 99 9.86 10.35 0.47
CA ARG A 99 9.08 11.22 -0.39
C ARG A 99 9.46 12.70 -0.29
N GLY A 100 10.35 13.07 0.62
CA GLY A 100 10.76 14.46 0.85
C GLY A 100 9.73 15.27 1.64
N ILE A 101 8.76 14.61 2.28
CA ILE A 101 7.73 15.29 3.07
C ILE A 101 8.36 15.86 4.33
N SER A 102 8.15 17.16 4.55
CA SER A 102 8.47 17.87 5.78
C SER A 102 7.22 18.38 6.49
N HIS A 103 6.10 18.42 5.80
CA HIS A 103 4.82 18.94 6.24
C HIS A 103 3.67 18.24 5.50
N LEU A 104 2.55 18.02 6.16
CA LEU A 104 1.31 17.52 5.57
C LEU A 104 0.32 18.69 5.46
N ASP A 105 -0.28 18.87 4.30
CA ASP A 105 -1.39 19.84 4.14
C ASP A 105 -2.63 19.33 4.87
N LEU A 106 -2.85 18.00 4.83
CA LEU A 106 -4.00 17.37 5.42
C LEU A 106 -3.66 16.00 6.02
N ALA A 107 -4.13 15.77 7.24
CA ALA A 107 -4.21 14.43 7.82
C ALA A 107 -5.68 14.07 8.05
N VAL A 108 -6.06 12.84 7.76
CA VAL A 108 -7.42 12.34 7.98
C VAL A 108 -7.34 11.15 8.92
N VAL A 109 -8.15 11.17 9.96
CA VAL A 109 -8.35 10.04 10.86
C VAL A 109 -9.75 9.51 10.61
N SER A 110 -9.87 8.27 10.13
CA SER A 110 -11.18 7.67 9.87
C SER A 110 -11.95 7.41 11.16
N HIS A 111 -11.29 6.80 12.12
CA HIS A 111 -11.77 6.53 13.47
C HIS A 111 -10.58 6.33 14.40
N TYR A 112 -10.83 6.06 15.69
CA TYR A 112 -9.76 6.08 16.68
C TYR A 112 -9.24 4.70 17.08
N ASP A 113 -9.36 3.70 16.21
CA ASP A 113 -8.75 2.39 16.42
C ASP A 113 -7.23 2.42 16.16
N ASP A 114 -6.51 1.55 16.85
CA ASP A 114 -5.05 1.54 16.89
C ASP A 114 -4.43 1.33 15.52
N ASP A 115 -5.02 0.48 14.70
CA ASP A 115 -4.59 0.12 13.35
C ASP A 115 -4.90 1.18 12.28
N HIS A 116 -5.44 2.33 12.69
CA HIS A 116 -5.70 3.50 11.84
C HIS A 116 -4.98 4.75 12.35
N VAL A 117 -5.17 5.11 13.64
CA VAL A 117 -4.69 6.40 14.15
C VAL A 117 -3.25 6.38 14.65
N ALA A 118 -2.68 5.19 14.93
CA ALA A 118 -1.35 5.12 15.53
C ALA A 118 -0.25 5.70 14.63
N GLY A 119 -0.25 5.36 13.36
CA GLY A 119 0.72 5.91 12.42
C GLY A 119 0.52 7.39 12.14
N VAL A 120 -0.73 7.90 12.20
CA VAL A 120 -1.00 9.35 12.13
C VAL A 120 -0.33 10.06 13.31
N ILE A 121 -0.45 9.53 14.54
CA ILE A 121 0.28 10.06 15.71
C ILE A 121 1.78 10.08 15.44
N GLY A 122 2.33 8.99 14.88
CA GLY A 122 3.74 8.92 14.51
C GLY A 122 4.16 9.99 13.50
N ALA A 123 3.38 10.13 12.43
CA ALA A 123 3.63 11.16 11.42
C ALA A 123 3.54 12.57 12.01
N LEU A 124 2.51 12.87 12.80
CA LEU A 124 2.34 14.17 13.45
C LEU A 124 3.42 14.48 14.49
N HIS A 125 4.06 13.50 15.10
CA HIS A 125 5.23 13.77 15.97
C HIS A 125 6.43 14.32 15.18
N VAL A 126 6.59 13.88 13.95
CA VAL A 126 7.77 14.16 13.11
C VAL A 126 7.54 15.34 12.17
N PHE A 127 6.36 15.38 11.55
CA PHE A 127 6.00 16.37 10.53
C PHE A 127 5.00 17.38 11.09
N GLY A 128 4.96 18.58 10.51
CA GLY A 128 3.86 19.52 10.70
C GLY A 128 2.61 19.06 9.94
N CYS A 129 1.46 19.64 10.31
CA CYS A 129 0.20 19.45 9.58
C CYS A 129 -0.64 20.71 9.66
N ASP A 130 -1.25 21.13 8.54
CA ASP A 130 -2.08 22.34 8.52
C ASP A 130 -3.47 22.08 9.06
N LEU A 131 -4.07 20.91 8.74
CA LEU A 131 -5.42 20.56 9.11
C LEU A 131 -5.55 19.06 9.36
N ILE A 132 -6.30 18.71 10.40
CA ILE A 132 -6.73 17.34 10.64
C ILE A 132 -8.25 17.24 10.45
N LEU A 133 -8.69 16.28 9.63
CA LEU A 133 -10.07 15.87 9.56
C LEU A 133 -10.26 14.61 10.41
N ALA A 134 -11.17 14.64 11.36
CA ALA A 134 -11.42 13.52 12.26
C ALA A 134 -12.88 13.51 12.71
N PRO A 135 -13.45 12.34 13.07
CA PRO A 135 -14.81 12.24 13.58
C PRO A 135 -15.02 13.05 14.86
N ASP A 136 -16.24 13.62 15.00
CA ASP A 136 -16.64 14.39 16.19
C ASP A 136 -17.30 13.46 17.23
N TYR A 137 -16.52 12.57 17.83
CA TYR A 137 -16.94 11.82 19.01
C TYR A 137 -15.78 11.66 20.00
N ILE A 138 -16.13 11.36 21.24
CA ILE A 138 -15.17 11.17 22.31
C ILE A 138 -14.87 9.68 22.43
N GLY A 139 -13.65 9.30 22.02
CA GLY A 139 -13.15 7.94 22.25
C GLY A 139 -12.79 7.70 23.72
N ASN A 140 -12.85 6.44 24.13
CA ASN A 140 -12.56 6.00 25.50
C ASN A 140 -11.21 5.27 25.62
N THR A 141 -10.43 5.24 24.54
CA THR A 141 -9.17 4.51 24.46
C THR A 141 -7.96 5.38 24.81
N THR A 142 -6.86 4.74 25.19
CA THR A 142 -5.59 5.47 25.43
C THR A 142 -4.99 6.04 24.14
N ILE A 143 -5.23 5.41 23.00
CA ILE A 143 -4.73 5.92 21.72
C ILE A 143 -5.46 7.20 21.33
N TYR A 144 -6.79 7.24 21.52
CA TYR A 144 -7.57 8.47 21.36
C TYR A 144 -7.04 9.61 22.23
N THR A 145 -6.82 9.33 23.53
CA THR A 145 -6.27 10.33 24.46
C THR A 145 -4.90 10.83 24.00
N SER A 146 -4.04 9.94 23.50
CA SER A 146 -2.71 10.29 22.99
C SER A 146 -2.80 11.14 21.73
N PHE A 147 -3.71 10.83 20.82
CA PHE A 147 -3.97 11.62 19.63
C PHE A 147 -4.46 13.03 19.97
N ARG A 148 -5.49 13.14 20.82
CA ARG A 148 -6.04 14.45 21.24
C ARG A 148 -5.02 15.31 21.94
N GLN A 149 -4.23 14.72 22.84
CA GLN A 149 -3.15 15.44 23.54
C GLN A 149 -2.10 15.97 22.55
N LEU A 150 -1.69 15.16 21.56
CA LEU A 150 -0.71 15.59 20.55
C LEU A 150 -1.24 16.73 19.70
N VAL A 151 -2.49 16.65 19.25
CA VAL A 151 -3.15 17.69 18.46
C VAL A 151 -3.21 19.01 19.24
N GLU A 152 -3.56 18.95 20.51
CA GLU A 152 -3.59 20.13 21.39
C GLU A 152 -2.18 20.69 21.64
N GLU A 153 -1.20 19.84 21.98
CA GLU A 153 0.20 20.25 22.22
C GLU A 153 0.83 20.94 21.01
N LYS A 154 0.48 20.48 19.80
CA LYS A 154 0.99 21.06 18.55
C LYS A 154 0.14 22.22 18.03
N GLY A 155 -1.05 22.43 18.58
CA GLY A 155 -1.96 23.47 18.14
C GLY A 155 -2.47 23.27 16.70
N ILE A 156 -2.59 22.01 16.24
CA ILE A 156 -3.03 21.71 14.88
C ILE A 156 -4.55 21.85 14.82
N PRO A 157 -5.11 22.60 13.86
CA PRO A 157 -6.55 22.63 13.62
C PRO A 157 -7.10 21.22 13.37
N CYS A 158 -8.19 20.86 14.05
CA CYS A 158 -8.83 19.56 13.90
C CYS A 158 -10.33 19.76 13.83
N GLU A 159 -10.96 19.34 12.74
CA GLU A 159 -12.39 19.50 12.51
C GLU A 159 -13.05 18.23 12.00
N ALA A 160 -14.35 18.10 12.26
CA ALA A 160 -15.19 17.07 11.67
C ALA A 160 -15.70 17.53 10.31
N PRO A 161 -15.37 16.83 9.22
CA PRO A 161 -15.79 17.25 7.89
C PRO A 161 -17.29 17.03 7.71
N ALA A 162 -17.98 17.98 7.08
CA ALA A 162 -19.39 17.86 6.75
C ALA A 162 -19.59 17.47 5.29
N VAL A 163 -20.65 16.72 5.00
CA VAL A 163 -21.03 16.36 3.62
C VAL A 163 -21.11 17.62 2.74
N GLY A 164 -20.40 17.59 1.61
CA GLY A 164 -20.28 18.70 0.69
C GLY A 164 -19.10 19.63 0.97
N ASN A 165 -18.35 19.46 2.06
CA ASN A 165 -17.07 20.17 2.21
C ASN A 165 -16.10 19.73 1.10
N VAL A 166 -15.31 20.69 0.63
CA VAL A 166 -14.28 20.47 -0.38
C VAL A 166 -12.98 21.07 0.11
N TYR A 167 -11.93 20.24 0.11
CA TYR A 167 -10.57 20.62 0.51
C TYR A 167 -9.65 20.53 -0.69
N PRO A 168 -8.71 21.48 -0.89
CA PRO A 168 -7.72 21.41 -1.95
C PRO A 168 -6.59 20.45 -1.58
N LEU A 169 -6.01 19.81 -2.60
CA LEU A 169 -4.72 19.11 -2.53
C LEU A 169 -3.97 19.42 -3.85
N GLY A 170 -3.24 20.52 -3.88
CA GLY A 170 -2.73 21.07 -5.14
C GLY A 170 -3.88 21.37 -6.12
N THR A 171 -3.80 20.81 -7.33
CA THR A 171 -4.89 20.87 -8.33
C THR A 171 -5.95 19.78 -8.16
N ALA A 172 -5.70 18.79 -7.29
CA ALA A 172 -6.73 17.83 -6.88
C ALA A 172 -7.69 18.44 -5.87
N ARG A 173 -8.88 17.85 -5.75
CA ARG A 173 -9.88 18.24 -4.75
C ARG A 173 -10.38 17.03 -3.98
N ILE A 174 -10.64 17.23 -2.70
CA ILE A 174 -11.13 16.22 -1.78
C ILE A 174 -12.56 16.60 -1.40
N GLU A 175 -13.52 15.77 -1.73
CA GLU A 175 -14.94 15.97 -1.48
C GLU A 175 -15.39 15.07 -0.32
N THR A 176 -16.09 15.61 0.67
CA THR A 176 -16.67 14.84 1.77
C THR A 176 -18.04 14.31 1.35
N LEU A 177 -18.22 13.00 1.40
CA LEU A 177 -19.46 12.30 1.02
C LEU A 177 -20.27 11.82 2.22
N GLY A 178 -19.64 11.64 3.36
CA GLY A 178 -20.20 11.12 4.61
C GLY A 178 -19.26 11.27 5.80
N PRO A 179 -19.74 10.93 7.00
CA PRO A 179 -21.15 10.68 7.33
C PRO A 179 -21.97 11.97 7.44
N GLU A 180 -23.28 11.83 7.33
CA GLU A 180 -24.20 12.94 7.56
C GLU A 180 -24.40 13.17 9.07
N GLY A 181 -23.39 13.78 9.70
CA GLY A 181 -23.25 13.88 11.15
C GLY A 181 -22.65 12.58 11.73
N PHE A 182 -21.91 12.68 12.80
CA PHE A 182 -21.20 11.54 13.42
C PHE A 182 -22.08 10.87 14.50
N LEU A 183 -23.35 10.55 14.15
CA LEU A 183 -24.37 10.08 15.08
C LEU A 183 -24.64 8.58 15.03
N ALA A 184 -24.00 7.83 14.13
CA ALA A 184 -24.13 6.38 14.08
C ALA A 184 -23.77 5.73 15.43
N GLU A 185 -24.41 4.62 15.78
CA GLU A 185 -24.09 3.90 17.02
C GLU A 185 -22.72 3.25 16.93
N GLU A 186 -22.41 2.63 15.77
CA GLU A 186 -21.14 1.99 15.48
C GLU A 186 -20.07 3.02 15.09
N GLU A 187 -18.89 2.93 15.70
CA GLU A 187 -17.78 3.86 15.43
C GLU A 187 -17.32 3.80 13.96
N ASN A 188 -17.34 2.61 13.37
CA ASN A 188 -16.97 2.40 11.98
C ASN A 188 -17.86 3.15 10.99
N ASP A 189 -19.15 3.33 11.32
CA ASP A 189 -20.08 4.11 10.51
C ASP A 189 -19.98 5.64 10.77
N ARG A 190 -18.96 6.07 11.51
CA ARG A 190 -18.60 7.48 11.71
C ARG A 190 -17.36 7.90 10.93
N CYS A 191 -16.84 7.06 10.06
CA CYS A 191 -15.64 7.34 9.30
C CYS A 191 -15.88 8.44 8.26
N PRO A 192 -15.04 9.49 8.16
CA PRO A 192 -15.08 10.44 7.06
C PRO A 192 -14.95 9.72 5.71
N ALA A 193 -16.00 9.76 4.91
CA ALA A 193 -16.01 9.24 3.56
C ALA A 193 -15.56 10.34 2.60
N LEU A 194 -14.43 10.12 1.94
CA LEU A 194 -13.80 11.09 1.07
C LEU A 194 -13.69 10.56 -0.37
N ARG A 195 -13.94 11.46 -1.32
CA ARG A 195 -13.70 11.26 -2.74
C ARG A 195 -12.62 12.24 -3.19
N VAL A 196 -11.48 11.71 -3.64
CA VAL A 196 -10.38 12.53 -4.15
C VAL A 196 -10.42 12.53 -5.66
N CYS A 197 -10.51 13.71 -6.25
CA CYS A 197 -10.72 13.91 -7.67
C CYS A 197 -9.52 14.63 -8.30
N TYR A 198 -9.09 14.12 -9.45
CA TYR A 198 -8.08 14.76 -10.30
C TYR A 198 -8.49 14.64 -11.78
N GLY A 199 -8.76 15.76 -12.42
CA GLY A 199 -9.35 15.77 -13.76
C GLY A 199 -10.69 15.01 -13.77
N ASP A 200 -10.82 14.05 -14.69
CA ASP A 200 -12.00 13.19 -14.84
C ASP A 200 -11.90 11.89 -14.01
N THR A 201 -10.78 11.66 -13.31
CA THR A 201 -10.57 10.49 -12.47
C THR A 201 -10.86 10.77 -11.01
N ALA A 202 -11.29 9.74 -10.28
CA ALA A 202 -11.54 9.83 -8.85
C ALA A 202 -11.21 8.53 -8.11
N LEU A 203 -10.80 8.67 -6.85
CA LEU A 203 -10.78 7.56 -5.89
C LEU A 203 -11.75 7.84 -4.75
N ILE A 204 -12.32 6.77 -4.17
CA ILE A 204 -13.19 6.85 -2.99
C ILE A 204 -12.62 6.03 -1.86
N ARG A 205 -12.77 6.54 -0.64
CA ARG A 205 -12.32 5.96 0.60
C ARG A 205 -13.24 6.34 1.75
N CYS A 206 -13.72 5.36 2.53
CA CYS A 206 -14.68 5.59 3.60
C CYS A 206 -14.24 4.97 4.95
N GLY A 207 -12.94 4.82 5.21
CA GLY A 207 -12.47 4.16 6.43
C GLY A 207 -13.00 2.75 6.56
N ASP A 208 -13.46 2.42 7.76
CA ASP A 208 -14.06 1.14 8.07
C ASP A 208 -15.60 1.16 8.01
N ALA A 209 -16.14 2.12 7.22
CA ALA A 209 -17.57 2.23 6.98
C ALA A 209 -18.21 0.89 6.63
N GLN A 210 -19.33 0.61 7.27
CA GLN A 210 -20.11 -0.60 7.10
C GLN A 210 -21.36 -0.32 6.24
N ALA A 211 -22.24 -1.30 6.17
CA ALA A 211 -23.41 -1.25 5.30
C ALA A 211 -24.32 -0.04 5.54
N ALA A 212 -24.45 0.43 6.78
CA ALA A 212 -25.33 1.55 7.11
C ALA A 212 -24.80 2.86 6.52
N GLU A 213 -23.52 3.14 6.69
CA GLU A 213 -22.89 4.34 6.12
C GLU A 213 -22.77 4.25 4.59
N GLU A 214 -22.42 3.08 4.05
CA GLU A 214 -22.39 2.85 2.61
C GLU A 214 -23.77 3.12 1.96
N GLU A 215 -24.84 2.70 2.62
CA GLU A 215 -26.21 2.95 2.14
C GLU A 215 -26.56 4.45 2.21
N ALA A 216 -26.14 5.15 3.26
CA ALA A 216 -26.33 6.60 3.39
C ALA A 216 -25.60 7.36 2.27
N ILE A 217 -24.33 7.01 2.01
CA ILE A 217 -23.55 7.59 0.91
C ILE A 217 -24.19 7.28 -0.45
N ALA A 218 -24.64 6.04 -0.68
CA ALA A 218 -25.25 5.63 -1.94
C ALA A 218 -26.59 6.37 -2.22
N ARG A 219 -27.33 6.76 -1.19
CA ARG A 219 -28.56 7.56 -1.28
C ARG A 219 -28.30 9.07 -1.25
N GLY A 220 -27.10 9.47 -0.84
CA GLY A 220 -26.74 10.88 -0.69
C GLY A 220 -26.88 11.67 -1.99
N TRP A 221 -26.92 13.00 -1.84
CA TRP A 221 -27.06 13.92 -2.97
C TRP A 221 -25.75 14.11 -3.76
N MET A 222 -24.63 13.80 -3.18
CA MET A 222 -23.33 13.80 -3.86
C MET A 222 -23.12 12.47 -4.61
N THR A 223 -22.38 12.54 -5.71
CA THR A 223 -22.04 11.33 -6.45
C THR A 223 -20.84 10.62 -5.79
N PRO A 224 -20.96 9.34 -5.42
CA PRO A 224 -19.83 8.56 -4.95
C PRO A 224 -19.02 7.92 -6.10
N ARG A 225 -19.37 8.19 -7.38
CA ARG A 225 -18.69 7.56 -8.51
C ARG A 225 -17.20 7.80 -8.48
N ALA A 226 -16.43 6.72 -8.61
CA ALA A 226 -14.95 6.75 -8.58
C ALA A 226 -14.37 5.60 -9.39
N ASP A 227 -13.21 5.82 -10.00
CA ASP A 227 -12.49 4.80 -10.77
C ASP A 227 -11.80 3.80 -9.85
N VAL A 228 -11.29 4.28 -8.71
CA VAL A 228 -10.62 3.47 -7.70
C VAL A 228 -11.43 3.46 -6.41
N TYR A 229 -11.69 2.28 -5.91
CA TYR A 229 -12.27 2.05 -4.59
C TYR A 229 -11.20 1.47 -3.66
N VAL A 230 -10.75 2.24 -2.66
CA VAL A 230 -9.98 1.69 -1.55
C VAL A 230 -10.99 1.05 -0.60
N VAL A 231 -10.94 -0.27 -0.54
CA VAL A 231 -12.00 -1.10 0.02
C VAL A 231 -12.20 -0.83 1.51
N ASN A 232 -13.45 -0.62 1.90
CA ASN A 232 -13.82 -0.32 3.27
C ASN A 232 -13.56 -1.52 4.18
N HIS A 233 -13.19 -1.21 5.43
CA HIS A 233 -13.08 -2.17 6.53
C HIS A 233 -12.24 -3.40 6.15
N HIS A 234 -11.13 -3.18 5.46
CA HIS A 234 -10.17 -4.22 5.02
C HIS A 234 -10.81 -5.36 4.21
N GLY A 235 -11.98 -5.14 3.63
CA GLY A 235 -12.77 -6.18 2.95
C GLY A 235 -13.59 -7.04 3.90
N SER A 236 -14.01 -6.52 5.05
CA SER A 236 -14.97 -7.16 5.96
C SER A 236 -16.29 -7.49 5.26
N ALA A 237 -16.94 -8.58 5.65
CA ALA A 237 -18.25 -8.97 5.16
C ALA A 237 -19.34 -7.92 5.44
N SER A 238 -19.15 -7.05 6.43
CA SER A 238 -20.05 -5.95 6.80
C SER A 238 -20.02 -4.76 5.85
N SER A 239 -19.04 -4.71 4.93
CA SER A 239 -18.80 -3.61 4.00
C SER A 239 -18.90 -4.03 2.54
N SER A 240 -18.65 -3.09 1.61
CA SER A 240 -18.65 -3.29 0.16
C SER A 240 -19.97 -3.86 -0.35
N THR A 241 -21.07 -3.28 0.09
CA THR A 241 -22.43 -3.71 -0.28
C THR A 241 -22.67 -3.55 -1.78
N SER A 242 -23.54 -4.39 -2.34
CA SER A 242 -23.87 -4.31 -3.77
C SER A 242 -24.43 -2.94 -4.15
N ALA A 243 -25.29 -2.35 -3.30
CA ALA A 243 -25.88 -1.04 -3.55
C ALA A 243 -24.82 0.08 -3.61
N PHE A 244 -23.83 0.03 -2.71
CA PHE A 244 -22.72 0.96 -2.72
C PHE A 244 -21.84 0.78 -3.95
N LEU A 245 -21.42 -0.46 -4.25
CA LEU A 245 -20.61 -0.77 -5.44
C LEU A 245 -21.29 -0.37 -6.74
N ASP A 246 -22.62 -0.54 -6.85
CA ASP A 246 -23.39 -0.12 -8.02
C ASP A 246 -23.43 1.41 -8.20
N ARG A 247 -23.28 2.17 -7.11
CA ARG A 247 -23.25 3.66 -7.13
C ARG A 247 -21.85 4.20 -7.35
N VAL A 248 -20.83 3.55 -6.79
CA VAL A 248 -19.42 3.92 -6.99
C VAL A 248 -18.98 3.54 -8.40
N ASP A 249 -19.40 2.39 -8.91
CA ASP A 249 -19.07 1.85 -10.23
C ASP A 249 -17.57 1.83 -10.51
N PRO A 250 -16.74 1.23 -9.62
CA PRO A 250 -15.29 1.32 -9.74
C PRO A 250 -14.74 0.31 -10.76
N ALA A 251 -13.74 0.72 -11.53
CA ALA A 251 -12.97 -0.19 -12.38
C ALA A 251 -11.88 -0.94 -11.60
N TYR A 252 -11.43 -0.38 -10.47
CA TYR A 252 -10.30 -0.82 -9.68
C TYR A 252 -10.64 -0.85 -8.20
N ALA A 253 -10.15 -1.87 -7.48
CA ALA A 253 -10.27 -1.97 -6.04
C ALA A 253 -8.90 -2.24 -5.42
N VAL A 254 -8.58 -1.54 -4.34
CA VAL A 254 -7.37 -1.77 -3.54
C VAL A 254 -7.81 -2.18 -2.14
N ILE A 255 -7.38 -3.36 -1.70
CA ILE A 255 -7.70 -3.90 -0.38
C ILE A 255 -6.45 -3.79 0.50
N SER A 256 -6.54 -3.03 1.59
CA SER A 256 -5.53 -2.98 2.64
C SER A 256 -5.89 -3.98 3.72
N CYS A 257 -5.12 -5.05 3.88
CA CYS A 257 -5.33 -6.09 4.89
C CYS A 257 -4.02 -6.83 5.16
N GLY A 258 -3.88 -7.43 6.34
CA GLY A 258 -2.70 -8.20 6.71
C GLY A 258 -2.76 -9.63 6.19
N GLU A 259 -1.61 -10.19 5.81
CA GLU A 259 -1.51 -11.61 5.51
C GLU A 259 -1.84 -12.44 6.76
N GLY A 260 -2.74 -13.42 6.60
CA GLY A 260 -3.13 -14.30 7.71
C GLY A 260 -3.78 -13.59 8.90
N ASN A 261 -4.44 -12.45 8.68
CA ASN A 261 -5.08 -11.69 9.74
C ASN A 261 -6.18 -12.50 10.47
N ASP A 262 -6.37 -12.22 11.75
CA ASP A 262 -7.29 -12.96 12.63
C ASP A 262 -8.77 -12.85 12.23
N TYR A 263 -9.12 -11.87 11.38
CA TYR A 263 -10.48 -11.58 10.95
C TYR A 263 -10.91 -12.37 9.69
N GLY A 264 -9.94 -12.94 8.96
CA GLY A 264 -10.19 -13.57 7.67
C GLY A 264 -10.52 -12.57 6.57
N HIS A 265 -10.01 -11.36 6.67
CA HIS A 265 -10.15 -10.34 5.64
C HIS A 265 -9.15 -10.55 4.49
N PRO A 266 -9.54 -10.29 3.23
CA PRO A 266 -10.90 -9.93 2.80
C PRO A 266 -11.86 -11.12 2.84
N ALA A 267 -13.12 -10.87 3.20
CA ALA A 267 -14.16 -11.89 3.28
C ALA A 267 -14.54 -12.44 1.90
N ALA A 268 -14.91 -13.73 1.83
CA ALA A 268 -15.31 -14.39 0.58
C ALA A 268 -16.44 -13.62 -0.16
N SER A 269 -17.43 -13.13 0.59
CA SER A 269 -18.55 -12.37 0.04
C SER A 269 -18.14 -11.04 -0.61
N VAL A 270 -17.06 -10.39 -0.12
CA VAL A 270 -16.50 -9.17 -0.73
C VAL A 270 -15.76 -9.53 -2.01
N MET A 271 -14.93 -10.57 -1.98
CA MET A 271 -14.19 -11.03 -3.15
C MET A 271 -15.14 -11.48 -4.28
N GLU A 272 -16.22 -12.16 -3.95
CA GLU A 272 -17.28 -12.53 -4.90
C GLU A 272 -17.97 -11.30 -5.51
N ARG A 273 -18.30 -10.29 -4.68
CA ARG A 273 -18.97 -9.07 -5.17
C ARG A 273 -18.06 -8.25 -6.09
N LEU A 274 -16.79 -8.11 -5.76
CA LEU A 274 -15.82 -7.38 -6.58
C LEU A 274 -15.49 -8.16 -7.88
N GLY A 275 -15.15 -9.45 -7.76
CA GLY A 275 -14.82 -10.30 -8.89
C GLY A 275 -16.00 -10.49 -9.85
N GLY A 276 -17.22 -10.67 -9.32
CA GLY A 276 -18.44 -10.81 -10.10
C GLY A 276 -18.81 -9.58 -10.95
N ARG A 277 -18.27 -8.41 -10.60
CA ARG A 277 -18.40 -7.16 -11.38
C ARG A 277 -17.24 -6.93 -12.37
N GLY A 278 -16.26 -7.83 -12.38
CA GLY A 278 -15.07 -7.68 -13.22
C GLY A 278 -14.13 -6.56 -12.77
N ILE A 279 -14.23 -6.12 -11.52
CA ILE A 279 -13.35 -5.10 -10.92
C ILE A 279 -11.96 -5.72 -10.78
N ARG A 280 -10.93 -5.01 -11.26
CA ARG A 280 -9.54 -5.43 -11.06
C ARG A 280 -9.11 -5.12 -9.62
N ILE A 281 -8.43 -6.09 -8.98
CA ILE A 281 -8.15 -6.05 -7.55
C ILE A 281 -6.64 -6.04 -7.29
N TRP A 282 -6.22 -5.21 -6.34
CA TRP A 282 -4.90 -5.21 -5.70
C TRP A 282 -5.08 -5.45 -4.21
N ARG A 283 -4.12 -6.15 -3.58
CA ARG A 283 -4.18 -6.52 -2.17
C ARG A 283 -2.83 -6.34 -1.52
N THR A 284 -2.77 -5.63 -0.39
CA THR A 284 -1.49 -5.42 0.32
C THR A 284 -0.94 -6.72 0.90
N ASP A 285 -1.77 -7.63 1.38
CA ASP A 285 -1.36 -8.94 1.90
C ASP A 285 -0.71 -9.89 0.87
N LYS A 286 -0.76 -9.53 -0.42
CA LYS A 286 -0.20 -10.32 -1.52
C LYS A 286 0.89 -9.59 -2.30
N GLN A 287 0.89 -8.28 -2.27
CA GLN A 287 1.67 -7.47 -3.19
C GLN A 287 2.50 -6.39 -2.47
N GLY A 288 2.37 -6.28 -1.14
CA GLY A 288 2.97 -5.18 -0.38
C GLY A 288 2.32 -3.85 -0.70
N ASP A 289 3.10 -2.79 -0.73
CA ASP A 289 2.64 -1.44 -1.05
C ASP A 289 2.04 -1.34 -2.45
N ILE A 290 0.85 -0.76 -2.56
CA ILE A 290 0.18 -0.54 -3.84
C ILE A 290 0.21 0.95 -4.15
N SER A 291 0.90 1.31 -5.24
CA SER A 291 0.97 2.69 -5.70
C SER A 291 0.36 2.86 -7.08
N PHE A 292 -0.24 4.01 -7.33
CA PHE A 292 -0.79 4.38 -8.63
C PHE A 292 -0.78 5.89 -8.85
N VAL A 293 -0.89 6.30 -10.10
CA VAL A 293 -1.04 7.69 -10.52
C VAL A 293 -2.35 7.86 -11.26
N MET A 294 -3.05 8.92 -10.96
CA MET A 294 -4.24 9.39 -11.67
C MET A 294 -3.83 10.64 -12.45
N ASP A 295 -3.79 10.55 -13.80
CA ASP A 295 -3.35 11.66 -14.65
C ASP A 295 -4.50 12.58 -15.13
N GLY A 296 -5.69 12.31 -14.64
CA GLY A 296 -6.92 13.04 -14.97
C GLY A 296 -7.75 12.40 -16.08
N GLU A 297 -7.21 11.43 -16.82
CA GLU A 297 -7.93 10.66 -17.82
C GLU A 297 -7.95 9.15 -17.50
N VAL A 298 -6.82 8.65 -16.99
CA VAL A 298 -6.65 7.22 -16.67
C VAL A 298 -5.93 7.03 -15.35
N VAL A 299 -6.05 5.81 -14.81
CA VAL A 299 -5.34 5.37 -13.60
C VAL A 299 -4.28 4.34 -14.02
N ARG A 300 -3.03 4.56 -13.59
CA ARG A 300 -1.90 3.66 -13.86
C ARG A 300 -1.32 3.15 -12.55
N PHE A 301 -1.34 1.83 -12.37
CA PHE A 301 -0.77 1.16 -11.21
C PHE A 301 0.71 0.80 -11.44
N SER A 302 1.49 0.78 -10.36
CA SER A 302 2.90 0.41 -10.35
C SER A 302 3.14 -1.09 -10.58
N CYS A 303 2.11 -1.93 -10.37
CA CYS A 303 2.16 -3.38 -10.56
C CYS A 303 0.85 -3.89 -11.14
N GLU A 304 0.86 -5.11 -11.66
CA GLU A 304 -0.34 -5.79 -12.18
C GLU A 304 -1.33 -6.12 -11.06
N SER A 305 -2.62 -6.19 -11.41
CA SER A 305 -3.66 -6.62 -10.47
C SER A 305 -3.46 -8.09 -10.07
N THR A 306 -3.89 -8.43 -8.84
CA THR A 306 -3.83 -9.83 -8.42
C THR A 306 -4.86 -10.69 -9.17
N THR A 307 -4.47 -11.91 -9.48
CA THR A 307 -5.39 -12.95 -9.96
C THR A 307 -5.89 -13.84 -8.83
N ASP A 308 -5.35 -13.68 -7.63
CA ASP A 308 -5.76 -14.41 -6.43
C ASP A 308 -7.00 -13.76 -5.81
N LEU A 309 -8.16 -14.34 -6.08
CA LEU A 309 -9.45 -13.93 -5.52
C LEU A 309 -9.84 -14.74 -4.28
N SER A 310 -8.92 -15.52 -3.71
CA SER A 310 -9.19 -16.25 -2.47
C SER A 310 -9.46 -15.28 -1.31
N PRO A 311 -10.40 -15.62 -0.41
CA PRO A 311 -10.60 -14.83 0.80
C PRO A 311 -9.39 -14.94 1.72
N GLY A 312 -9.29 -14.03 2.68
CA GLY A 312 -8.36 -14.17 3.79
C GLY A 312 -8.67 -15.43 4.60
N VAL A 313 -7.63 -16.06 5.09
CA VAL A 313 -7.77 -17.24 5.97
C VAL A 313 -7.19 -16.86 7.32
N PRO A 314 -8.01 -16.85 8.40
CA PRO A 314 -7.49 -16.61 9.74
C PRO A 314 -6.43 -17.65 10.08
N ILE A 315 -5.33 -17.23 10.68
CA ILE A 315 -4.41 -18.17 11.32
C ILE A 315 -5.15 -18.72 12.53
N VAL A 316 -5.77 -19.87 12.38
CA VAL A 316 -6.36 -20.59 13.49
C VAL A 316 -5.21 -21.09 14.36
N GLY A 317 -4.92 -20.36 15.44
CA GLY A 317 -3.99 -20.82 16.44
C GLY A 317 -4.53 -22.11 17.06
N THR A 318 -3.83 -23.23 16.81
CA THR A 318 -3.95 -24.41 17.70
C THR A 318 -3.49 -23.95 19.06
N ASP A 319 -4.35 -24.11 20.05
CA ASP A 319 -4.17 -23.71 21.44
C ASP A 319 -2.70 -23.63 21.88
N GLY A 320 -2.22 -22.44 22.17
CA GLY A 320 -1.15 -22.23 23.13
C GLY A 320 0.29 -22.15 22.64
N GLU A 321 0.59 -21.92 21.36
CA GLU A 321 1.96 -21.53 20.95
C GLU A 321 1.94 -20.50 19.82
N LYS A 322 2.44 -19.31 20.11
CA LYS A 322 2.83 -18.35 19.08
C LYS A 322 4.00 -18.95 18.30
N THR A 323 3.70 -19.75 17.29
CA THR A 323 4.71 -20.19 16.33
C THR A 323 4.78 -19.15 15.23
N GLY A 324 5.53 -18.07 15.49
CA GLY A 324 6.21 -17.39 14.40
C GLY A 324 7.10 -18.44 13.73
N THR A 325 6.82 -18.82 12.49
CA THR A 325 7.80 -19.52 11.67
C THR A 325 8.87 -18.50 11.29
N ASP A 326 9.77 -18.31 12.25
CA ASP A 326 11.04 -17.64 12.06
C ASP A 326 11.91 -18.53 11.16
N THR A 327 12.10 -18.17 9.92
CA THR A 327 13.21 -18.65 9.11
C THR A 327 14.46 -17.92 9.59
N GLY A 328 14.93 -18.37 10.74
CA GLY A 328 16.29 -18.33 11.28
C GLY A 328 17.24 -17.25 10.77
N GLU A 329 17.09 -16.01 11.18
CA GLU A 329 18.15 -15.19 11.74
C GLU A 329 17.54 -14.50 12.97
N ASP A 330 18.04 -14.84 14.17
CA ASP A 330 17.76 -14.15 15.41
C ASP A 330 18.03 -12.65 15.22
N LEU A 331 17.05 -11.88 14.80
CA LEU A 331 17.13 -10.42 14.76
C LEU A 331 17.28 -9.96 16.21
N LYS A 332 18.52 -9.83 16.63
CA LYS A 332 18.86 -9.43 18.00
C LYS A 332 18.26 -8.06 18.27
N VAL A 333 17.23 -8.01 19.12
CA VAL A 333 16.66 -6.74 19.58
C VAL A 333 17.77 -5.84 20.12
N ARG A 334 17.98 -4.71 19.46
CA ARG A 334 19.01 -3.72 19.83
C ARG A 334 18.48 -2.68 20.77
N TYR A 335 17.25 -2.24 20.53
CA TYR A 335 16.62 -1.16 21.29
C TYR A 335 15.15 -1.48 21.57
N ILE A 336 14.64 -0.86 22.64
CA ILE A 336 13.20 -0.85 22.96
C ILE A 336 12.73 0.60 22.83
N CYS A 337 11.86 0.85 21.88
CA CYS A 337 11.32 2.15 21.56
C CYS A 337 10.00 2.37 22.29
N ASN A 338 9.78 3.58 22.79
CA ASN A 338 8.49 3.96 23.33
C ASN A 338 7.68 4.65 22.24
N PHE A 339 6.64 3.99 21.77
CA PHE A 339 5.74 4.50 20.74
C PHE A 339 5.15 5.88 21.10
N LYS A 340 4.74 6.08 22.36
CA LYS A 340 4.08 7.30 22.79
C LYS A 340 5.01 8.51 22.90
N THR A 341 6.26 8.30 23.34
CA THR A 341 7.21 9.40 23.60
C THR A 341 8.27 9.55 22.52
N PHE A 342 8.31 8.62 21.56
CA PHE A 342 9.36 8.55 20.54
C PHE A 342 10.78 8.58 21.15
N ILE A 343 10.96 7.88 22.29
CA ILE A 343 12.25 7.70 22.92
C ILE A 343 12.65 6.24 22.83
N PHE A 344 13.87 5.96 22.34
CA PHE A 344 14.42 4.60 22.33
C PHE A 344 15.43 4.38 23.45
N HIS A 345 15.48 3.15 23.93
CA HIS A 345 16.25 2.74 25.10
C HIS A 345 17.05 1.48 24.77
N ARG A 346 18.16 1.26 25.47
CA ARG A 346 18.77 -0.06 25.52
C ARG A 346 17.82 -1.04 26.25
N PRO A 347 17.82 -2.34 25.89
CA PRO A 347 16.93 -3.33 26.54
C PRO A 347 17.08 -3.42 28.06
N ASP A 348 18.28 -3.13 28.59
CA ASP A 348 18.62 -3.15 30.01
C ASP A 348 18.30 -1.84 30.75
N CYS A 349 17.68 -0.88 30.09
CA CYS A 349 17.37 0.42 30.67
C CYS A 349 16.25 0.31 31.73
N GLU A 350 16.47 0.92 32.90
CA GLU A 350 15.45 0.93 33.97
C GLU A 350 14.11 1.56 33.56
N MET A 351 14.11 2.44 32.55
CA MET A 351 12.89 3.04 32.04
C MET A 351 12.03 2.04 31.26
N VAL A 352 12.64 1.00 30.71
CA VAL A 352 11.91 -0.06 29.98
C VAL A 352 10.99 -0.85 30.92
N SER A 353 11.43 -1.15 32.16
CA SER A 353 10.59 -1.83 33.13
C SER A 353 9.40 -1.00 33.62
N LYS A 354 9.50 0.33 33.50
CA LYS A 354 8.43 1.27 33.88
C LYS A 354 7.50 1.59 32.71
N MET A 355 7.84 1.13 31.50
CA MET A 355 7.06 1.35 30.30
C MET A 355 5.95 0.31 30.20
N SER A 356 4.74 0.74 29.88
CA SER A 356 3.63 -0.19 29.59
C SER A 356 3.96 -1.03 28.37
N GLU A 357 3.68 -2.36 28.38
CA GLU A 357 3.95 -3.27 27.25
C GLU A 357 3.36 -2.74 25.95
N LYS A 358 2.14 -2.21 25.98
CA LYS A 358 1.48 -1.64 24.81
C LYS A 358 2.18 -0.42 24.18
N ASN A 359 3.17 0.15 24.85
CA ASN A 359 3.95 1.27 24.33
C ASN A 359 5.37 0.84 23.91
N LYS A 360 5.71 -0.46 24.01
CA LYS A 360 7.01 -1.00 23.63
C LYS A 360 7.02 -1.49 22.21
N ILE A 361 8.01 -1.04 21.45
CA ILE A 361 8.38 -1.59 20.15
C ILE A 361 9.78 -2.17 20.29
N TYR A 362 9.94 -3.45 19.98
CA TYR A 362 11.22 -4.15 20.02
C TYR A 362 11.90 -4.00 18.65
N SER A 363 12.97 -3.21 18.59
CA SER A 363 13.60 -2.83 17.32
C SER A 363 14.98 -3.47 17.14
N PRO A 364 15.26 -4.08 15.97
CA PRO A 364 16.59 -4.52 15.56
C PRO A 364 17.41 -3.38 14.93
N GLU A 365 16.80 -2.24 14.65
CA GLU A 365 17.37 -1.12 13.93
C GLU A 365 18.65 -0.56 14.56
N SER A 366 19.48 0.14 13.75
CA SER A 366 20.63 0.85 14.27
C SER A 366 20.21 2.14 14.99
N ARG A 367 21.12 2.67 15.81
CA ARG A 367 20.91 3.95 16.49
C ARG A 367 20.65 5.08 15.48
N GLU A 368 21.41 5.10 14.41
CA GLU A 368 21.31 6.10 13.34
C GLU A 368 19.97 5.99 12.62
N ALA A 369 19.52 4.76 12.36
CA ALA A 369 18.20 4.51 11.75
C ALA A 369 17.08 5.01 12.66
N LEU A 370 17.10 4.70 13.96
CA LEU A 370 16.09 5.19 14.90
C LEU A 370 16.08 6.73 15.01
N LEU A 371 17.25 7.38 15.00
CA LEU A 371 17.30 8.83 14.96
C LEU A 371 16.74 9.40 13.66
N SER A 372 17.00 8.74 12.52
CA SER A 372 16.44 9.14 11.23
C SER A 372 14.92 8.92 11.17
N LEU A 373 14.39 7.93 11.90
CA LEU A 373 12.96 7.68 12.09
C LEU A 373 12.28 8.64 13.08
N GLY A 374 13.00 9.63 13.63
CA GLY A 374 12.47 10.64 14.53
C GLY A 374 12.51 10.27 16.01
N TYR A 375 13.00 9.09 16.36
CA TYR A 375 13.19 8.74 17.76
C TYR A 375 14.30 9.55 18.41
N LYS A 376 14.17 9.80 19.70
CA LYS A 376 15.20 10.45 20.52
C LYS A 376 15.89 9.43 21.42
N ALA A 377 17.18 9.53 21.56
CA ALA A 377 17.91 8.66 22.47
C ALA A 377 17.55 8.97 23.93
N CYS A 378 17.30 7.94 24.72
CA CYS A 378 17.04 8.09 26.15
C CYS A 378 18.20 8.78 26.88
N GLY A 379 17.93 9.87 27.64
CA GLY A 379 18.93 10.61 28.39
C GLY A 379 19.57 9.82 29.54
N ILE A 380 18.92 8.75 30.02
CA ILE A 380 19.40 7.90 31.14
C ILE A 380 20.37 6.84 30.60
N CYS A 381 19.91 5.94 29.71
CA CYS A 381 20.78 4.86 29.22
C CYS A 381 21.69 5.28 28.06
N ARG A 382 21.43 6.41 27.41
CA ARG A 382 22.19 6.97 26.28
C ARG A 382 22.54 5.88 25.25
N PRO A 383 21.52 5.29 24.62
CA PRO A 383 21.68 4.19 23.70
C PRO A 383 22.44 4.57 22.43
#